data_2b36aab032c35aa64270384256b7be6a
#
_entry.id   2b36aab032c35aa64270384256b7be6a
#
_cell.length_a   1.000
_cell.length_b   1.000
_cell.length_c   1.000
_cell.angle_alpha   90.00
_cell.angle_beta   90.00
_cell.angle_gamma   90.00
#
_symmetry.space_group_name_H-M   'P 1'
#
loop_
_entity.id
_entity.type
_entity.pdbx_description
1 polymer ?
#
loop_
_entity_poly.entity_id
_entity_poly.type
_entity_poly.pdbx_seq_one_letter_code
_entity_poly.pdbx_strand_id
1 'polypeptide(L)'
;RCVGVAAGFEEVDTIVVHDADISTYESSFVARLAQPIVDDRLGFDFVKGFYPRFDSAGLNGRLTRLLVGPLLESLISLAPENADLRYLGSFRYPLAGEFASRISVAQSIAMPEHWGVDISLLAAVKALGAGIAQTDLSDRYDHKHQLLSADNAEVGLHRMARDVISTLLSIAGRDIVDA
;
A
#
# COMPACT_ATOMS: atom_id res chain seq x y z
N ARG A 1 -16.06 -4.32 -2.66
CA ARG A 1 -17.31 -4.01 -3.42
C ARG A 1 -17.02 -3.23 -4.70
N CYS A 2 -16.23 -2.14 -4.67
CA CYS A 2 -15.94 -1.34 -5.87
C CYS A 2 -15.31 -2.16 -7.01
N VAL A 3 -14.34 -3.02 -6.68
CA VAL A 3 -13.71 -3.94 -7.66
C VAL A 3 -14.75 -4.85 -8.30
N GLY A 4 -15.67 -5.42 -7.50
CA GLY A 4 -16.73 -6.28 -8.03
C GLY A 4 -17.71 -5.55 -8.95
N VAL A 5 -17.98 -4.27 -8.69
CA VAL A 5 -18.82 -3.44 -9.58
C VAL A 5 -18.07 -3.15 -10.88
N ALA A 6 -16.81 -2.73 -10.80
CA ALA A 6 -15.97 -2.44 -11.97
C ALA A 6 -15.84 -3.68 -12.88
N ALA A 7 -15.66 -4.85 -12.28
CA ALA A 7 -15.55 -6.12 -13.00
C ALA A 7 -16.83 -6.56 -13.72
N GLY A 8 -17.98 -5.94 -13.42
CA GLY A 8 -19.23 -6.14 -14.13
C GLY A 8 -19.33 -5.44 -15.48
N PHE A 9 -18.36 -4.57 -15.80
CA PHE A 9 -18.29 -3.87 -17.09
C PHE A 9 -17.25 -4.55 -17.97
N GLU A 10 -17.65 -5.12 -19.09
CA GLU A 10 -16.77 -5.85 -20.02
C GLU A 10 -15.64 -4.98 -20.60
N GLU A 11 -15.84 -3.67 -20.64
CA GLU A 11 -14.87 -2.70 -21.19
C GLU A 11 -13.80 -2.27 -20.17
N VAL A 12 -13.92 -2.66 -18.89
CA VAL A 12 -12.97 -2.26 -17.84
C VAL A 12 -11.83 -3.27 -17.74
N ASP A 13 -10.64 -2.87 -18.16
CA ASP A 13 -9.41 -3.65 -18.02
C ASP A 13 -8.58 -3.23 -16.79
N THR A 14 -8.59 -1.95 -16.46
CA THR A 14 -7.75 -1.36 -15.41
C THR A 14 -8.58 -0.53 -14.45
N ILE A 15 -8.31 -0.66 -13.16
CA ILE A 15 -8.88 0.18 -12.11
C ILE A 15 -7.81 1.05 -11.48
N VAL A 16 -8.20 2.25 -11.06
CA VAL A 16 -7.37 3.16 -10.27
C VAL A 16 -8.11 3.47 -8.96
N VAL A 17 -7.40 3.31 -7.86
CA VAL A 17 -7.93 3.52 -6.51
C VAL A 17 -7.21 4.70 -5.87
N HIS A 18 -7.97 5.58 -5.24
CA HIS A 18 -7.49 6.72 -4.46
C HIS A 18 -8.22 6.80 -3.14
N ASP A 19 -7.56 7.31 -2.11
CA ASP A 19 -8.20 7.74 -0.88
C ASP A 19 -9.17 8.89 -1.19
N ALA A 20 -10.34 8.89 -0.53
CA ALA A 20 -11.41 9.86 -0.80
C ALA A 20 -11.20 11.22 -0.11
N ASP A 21 -10.20 11.32 0.76
CA ASP A 21 -9.92 12.49 1.61
C ASP A 21 -8.65 13.25 1.23
N ILE A 22 -8.17 13.07 0.00
CA ILE A 22 -7.02 13.79 -0.56
C ILE A 22 -7.40 15.26 -0.77
N SER A 23 -6.70 16.16 -0.11
CA SER A 23 -6.93 17.61 -0.22
C SER A 23 -6.18 18.26 -1.40
N THR A 24 -5.12 17.62 -1.89
CA THR A 24 -4.25 18.09 -2.98
C THR A 24 -4.42 17.25 -4.25
N TYR A 25 -5.63 16.73 -4.50
CA TYR A 25 -5.89 15.85 -5.63
C TYR A 25 -5.68 16.55 -6.97
N GLU A 26 -5.00 15.86 -7.87
CA GLU A 26 -4.80 16.26 -9.27
C GLU A 26 -5.20 15.14 -10.22
N SER A 27 -5.82 15.48 -11.34
CA SER A 27 -6.21 14.49 -12.36
C SER A 27 -5.03 13.74 -12.97
N SER A 28 -3.84 14.32 -12.90
CA SER A 28 -2.56 13.69 -13.32
C SER A 28 -2.23 12.42 -12.53
N PHE A 29 -2.74 12.28 -11.28
CA PHE A 29 -2.50 11.07 -10.46
C PHE A 29 -3.07 9.82 -11.11
N VAL A 30 -4.28 9.92 -11.70
CA VAL A 30 -4.89 8.81 -12.44
C VAL A 30 -3.99 8.39 -13.61
N ALA A 31 -3.52 9.35 -14.40
CA ALA A 31 -2.65 9.07 -15.54
C ALA A 31 -1.33 8.42 -15.11
N ARG A 32 -0.69 8.94 -14.04
CA ARG A 32 0.58 8.40 -13.52
C ARG A 32 0.44 6.96 -13.01
N LEU A 33 -0.69 6.63 -12.38
CA LEU A 33 -0.97 5.28 -11.91
C LEU A 33 -1.34 4.33 -13.05
N ALA A 34 -2.20 4.76 -13.98
CA ALA A 34 -2.71 3.91 -15.04
C ALA A 34 -1.70 3.66 -16.16
N GLN A 35 -0.89 4.66 -16.53
CA GLN A 35 -0.02 4.59 -17.69
C GLN A 35 0.88 3.35 -17.73
N PRO A 36 1.55 2.92 -16.64
CA PRO A 36 2.42 1.74 -16.69
C PRO A 36 1.67 0.44 -16.97
N ILE A 37 0.35 0.39 -16.71
CA ILE A 37 -0.50 -0.78 -16.97
C ILE A 37 -1.04 -0.74 -18.40
N VAL A 38 -1.52 0.44 -18.83
CA VAL A 38 -2.17 0.56 -20.17
C VAL A 38 -1.17 0.62 -21.31
N ASP A 39 0.10 0.89 -21.04
CA ASP A 39 1.18 0.76 -22.01
C ASP A 39 1.71 -0.69 -21.98
N ASP A 40 1.18 -1.54 -22.84
CA ASP A 40 1.52 -2.96 -22.92
C ASP A 40 3.02 -3.24 -23.13
N ARG A 41 3.78 -2.25 -23.62
CA ARG A 41 5.24 -2.37 -23.79
C ARG A 41 5.97 -2.44 -22.44
N LEU A 42 5.37 -1.95 -21.36
CA LEU A 42 5.96 -1.93 -20.03
C LEU A 42 5.68 -3.21 -19.24
N GLY A 43 4.58 -3.90 -19.53
CA GLY A 43 4.27 -5.22 -18.98
C GLY A 43 3.96 -5.25 -17.48
N PHE A 44 3.42 -4.15 -16.93
CA PHE A 44 3.01 -4.09 -15.53
C PHE A 44 1.51 -4.41 -15.37
N ASP A 45 1.18 -5.06 -14.25
CA ASP A 45 -0.18 -5.44 -13.89
C ASP A 45 -0.69 -4.68 -12.67
N PHE A 46 0.25 -4.15 -11.87
CA PHE A 46 -0.04 -3.41 -10.65
C PHE A 46 0.95 -2.24 -10.48
N VAL A 47 0.44 -1.08 -10.08
CA VAL A 47 1.24 0.11 -9.83
C VAL A 47 0.88 0.69 -8.47
N LYS A 48 1.87 0.82 -7.57
CA LYS A 48 1.70 1.47 -6.26
C LYS A 48 2.15 2.92 -6.34
N GLY A 49 1.31 3.84 -5.91
CA GLY A 49 1.70 5.24 -5.73
C GLY A 49 2.64 5.43 -4.55
N PHE A 50 3.52 6.41 -4.65
CA PHE A 50 4.26 6.94 -3.51
C PHE A 50 4.36 8.46 -3.60
N TYR A 51 4.53 9.12 -2.48
CA TYR A 51 4.60 10.56 -2.36
C TYR A 51 5.14 10.98 -1.00
N PRO A 52 5.82 12.13 -0.89
CA PRO A 52 6.12 12.72 0.39
C PRO A 52 4.85 13.33 0.99
N ARG A 53 4.66 13.12 2.28
CA ARG A 53 3.55 13.72 3.03
C ARG A 53 4.08 14.83 3.92
N PHE A 54 3.83 16.06 3.55
CA PHE A 54 4.16 17.21 4.39
C PHE A 54 3.14 18.34 4.21
N ASP A 55 2.98 19.11 5.25
CA ASP A 55 2.19 20.34 5.28
C ASP A 55 3.00 21.49 5.88
N SER A 56 2.33 22.60 6.19
CA SER A 56 2.97 23.77 6.83
C SER A 56 3.53 23.48 8.24
N ALA A 57 3.06 22.42 8.90
CA ALA A 57 3.51 22.02 10.24
C ALA A 57 4.68 21.02 10.21
N GLY A 58 5.00 20.45 9.03
CA GLY A 58 6.13 19.54 8.86
C GLY A 58 5.83 18.23 8.14
N LEU A 59 6.70 17.23 8.36
CA LEU A 59 6.64 15.96 7.69
C LEU A 59 5.64 15.01 8.35
N ASN A 60 4.66 14.57 7.59
CA ASN A 60 3.59 13.65 7.97
C ASN A 60 3.96 12.18 7.66
N GLY A 61 2.97 11.28 7.71
CA GLY A 61 3.20 9.85 7.47
C GLY A 61 3.90 9.14 8.64
N ARG A 62 3.54 9.51 9.87
CA ARG A 62 4.16 8.99 11.12
C ARG A 62 4.22 7.47 11.18
N LEU A 63 3.14 6.80 10.77
CA LEU A 63 3.07 5.33 10.83
C LEU A 63 4.12 4.69 9.92
N THR A 64 4.26 5.14 8.68
CA THR A 64 5.27 4.62 7.75
C THR A 64 6.69 4.90 8.25
N ARG A 65 6.97 6.16 8.64
CA ARG A 65 8.32 6.60 8.99
C ARG A 65 8.82 6.12 10.35
N LEU A 66 7.95 6.10 11.35
CA LEU A 66 8.33 5.84 12.74
C LEU A 66 8.06 4.41 13.17
N LEU A 67 7.28 3.66 12.42
CA LEU A 67 6.94 2.29 12.75
C LEU A 67 7.25 1.32 11.61
N VAL A 68 6.59 1.44 10.45
CA VAL A 68 6.65 0.42 9.39
C VAL A 68 8.05 0.30 8.78
N GLY A 69 8.69 1.42 8.46
CA GLY A 69 10.06 1.42 7.94
C GLY A 69 11.05 0.75 8.91
N PRO A 70 11.22 1.26 10.15
CA PRO A 70 12.12 0.65 11.14
C PRO A 70 11.77 -0.81 11.48
N LEU A 71 10.48 -1.16 11.54
CA LEU A 71 10.06 -2.53 11.78
C LEU A 71 10.45 -3.46 10.63
N LEU A 72 10.19 -3.07 9.38
CA LEU A 72 10.60 -3.84 8.20
C LEU A 72 12.11 -4.03 8.15
N GLU A 73 12.90 -2.99 8.40
CA GLU A 73 14.36 -3.09 8.45
C GLU A 73 14.82 -4.09 9.53
N SER A 74 14.21 -4.03 10.71
CA SER A 74 14.50 -4.96 11.81
C SER A 74 14.12 -6.41 11.46
N LEU A 75 12.92 -6.62 10.89
CA LEU A 75 12.45 -7.93 10.48
C LEU A 75 13.31 -8.54 9.35
N ILE A 76 13.72 -7.72 8.38
CA ILE A 76 14.65 -8.14 7.30
C ILE A 76 16.01 -8.53 7.90
N SER A 77 16.49 -7.78 8.90
CA SER A 77 17.76 -8.11 9.57
C SER A 77 17.71 -9.42 10.34
N LEU A 78 16.56 -9.76 10.94
CA LEU A 78 16.34 -11.01 11.66
C LEU A 78 16.11 -12.20 10.71
N ALA A 79 15.46 -11.98 9.57
CA ALA A 79 15.14 -12.99 8.59
C ALA A 79 15.56 -12.53 7.17
N PRO A 80 16.88 -12.44 6.89
CA PRO A 80 17.40 -11.85 5.65
C PRO A 80 17.02 -12.66 4.39
N GLU A 81 16.72 -13.94 4.53
CA GLU A 81 16.31 -14.80 3.42
C GLU A 81 14.80 -14.72 3.13
N ASN A 82 14.00 -14.09 4.01
CA ASN A 82 12.57 -13.91 3.77
C ASN A 82 12.31 -12.97 2.58
N ALA A 83 11.93 -13.56 1.45
CA ALA A 83 11.70 -12.82 0.21
C ALA A 83 10.49 -11.89 0.25
N ASP A 84 9.51 -12.15 1.13
CA ASP A 84 8.32 -11.32 1.28
C ASP A 84 8.64 -10.03 2.04
N LEU A 85 9.44 -10.13 3.10
CA LEU A 85 9.91 -8.97 3.86
C LEU A 85 10.79 -8.06 2.99
N ARG A 86 11.76 -8.62 2.25
CA ARG A 86 12.60 -7.84 1.33
C ARG A 86 11.78 -7.14 0.26
N TYR A 87 10.78 -7.82 -0.29
CA TYR A 87 9.87 -7.25 -1.26
C TYR A 87 9.08 -6.07 -0.66
N LEU A 88 8.48 -6.24 0.51
CA LEU A 88 7.75 -5.17 1.20
C LEU A 88 8.67 -3.99 1.55
N GLY A 89 9.92 -4.26 1.95
CA GLY A 89 10.94 -3.25 2.23
C GLY A 89 11.41 -2.47 0.99
N SER A 90 11.12 -2.95 -0.23
CA SER A 90 11.47 -2.23 -1.47
C SER A 90 10.50 -1.10 -1.82
N PHE A 91 9.35 -1.02 -1.16
CA PHE A 91 8.38 0.04 -1.41
C PHE A 91 8.74 1.34 -0.67
N ARG A 92 8.74 2.44 -1.42
CA ARG A 92 8.98 3.78 -0.86
C ARG A 92 7.89 4.22 0.11
N TYR A 93 6.64 3.84 -0.16
CA TYR A 93 5.51 4.13 0.70
C TYR A 93 4.51 2.95 0.70
N PRO A 94 4.78 1.87 1.45
CA PRO A 94 3.95 0.66 1.40
C PRO A 94 2.51 0.88 1.87
N LEU A 95 2.27 1.88 2.71
CA LEU A 95 0.94 2.23 3.23
C LEU A 95 0.21 3.30 2.40
N ALA A 96 0.65 3.62 1.18
CA ALA A 96 -0.14 4.48 0.30
C ALA A 96 -1.46 3.78 -0.07
N GLY A 97 -2.60 4.47 -0.02
CA GLY A 97 -3.89 3.95 -0.48
C GLY A 97 -4.01 3.94 -2.01
N GLU A 98 -3.15 4.69 -2.69
CA GLU A 98 -3.21 4.91 -4.13
C GLU A 98 -2.52 3.80 -4.91
N PHE A 99 -3.28 3.16 -5.79
CA PHE A 99 -2.76 2.16 -6.70
C PHE A 99 -3.60 2.05 -7.98
N ALA A 100 -3.01 1.48 -9.01
CA ALA A 100 -3.74 0.96 -10.16
C ALA A 100 -3.49 -0.54 -10.29
N SER A 101 -4.45 -1.25 -10.87
CA SER A 101 -4.34 -2.70 -11.08
C SER A 101 -5.12 -3.11 -12.33
N ARG A 102 -4.63 -4.12 -13.04
CA ARG A 102 -5.51 -4.85 -13.95
C ARG A 102 -6.67 -5.43 -13.16
N ILE A 103 -7.85 -5.39 -13.76
CA ILE A 103 -9.08 -5.87 -13.10
C ILE A 103 -8.97 -7.35 -12.72
N SER A 104 -8.32 -8.17 -13.56
CA SER A 104 -8.09 -9.60 -13.30
C SER A 104 -7.24 -9.85 -12.05
N VAL A 105 -6.21 -9.04 -11.82
CA VAL A 105 -5.37 -9.08 -10.61
C VAL A 105 -6.19 -8.67 -9.39
N ALA A 106 -6.90 -7.55 -9.48
CA ALA A 106 -7.72 -7.04 -8.37
C ALA A 106 -8.84 -8.01 -7.95
N GLN A 107 -9.44 -8.73 -8.91
CA GLN A 107 -10.46 -9.76 -8.63
C GLN A 107 -9.89 -11.01 -7.94
N SER A 108 -8.61 -11.31 -8.18
CA SER A 108 -7.94 -12.49 -7.63
C SER A 108 -7.45 -12.29 -6.19
N ILE A 109 -7.57 -11.08 -5.64
CA ILE A 109 -7.06 -10.73 -4.31
C ILE A 109 -8.22 -10.60 -3.31
N ALA A 110 -8.12 -11.34 -2.20
CA ALA A 110 -8.96 -11.13 -1.03
C ALA A 110 -8.38 -9.97 -0.19
N MET A 111 -9.10 -8.86 -0.10
CA MET A 111 -8.69 -7.71 0.69
C MET A 111 -9.28 -7.81 2.11
N PRO A 112 -8.47 -7.76 3.18
CA PRO A 112 -8.97 -7.77 4.55
C PRO A 112 -9.69 -6.46 4.90
N GLU A 113 -10.59 -6.52 5.88
CA GLU A 113 -11.38 -5.37 6.36
C GLU A 113 -10.69 -4.65 7.55
N HIS A 114 -9.36 -4.61 7.59
CA HIS A 114 -8.58 -3.93 8.63
C HIS A 114 -7.45 -3.10 8.03
N TRP A 115 -6.78 -2.30 8.87
CA TRP A 115 -5.74 -1.35 8.43
C TRP A 115 -4.45 -1.99 7.88
N GLY A 116 -4.28 -3.29 7.97
CA GLY A 116 -3.21 -4.04 7.30
C GLY A 116 -3.47 -4.28 5.80
N VAL A 117 -4.56 -3.75 5.24
CA VAL A 117 -4.98 -4.00 3.85
C VAL A 117 -3.89 -3.67 2.83
N ASP A 118 -3.18 -2.56 2.99
CA ASP A 118 -2.11 -2.16 2.06
C ASP A 118 -0.97 -3.17 2.00
N ILE A 119 -0.52 -3.63 3.16
CA ILE A 119 0.53 -4.65 3.26
C ILE A 119 0.05 -5.98 2.70
N SER A 120 -1.18 -6.39 3.07
CA SER A 120 -1.79 -7.63 2.56
C SER A 120 -1.95 -7.61 1.05
N LEU A 121 -2.37 -6.47 0.49
CA LEU A 121 -2.51 -6.25 -0.96
C LEU A 121 -1.17 -6.47 -1.67
N LEU A 122 -0.09 -5.83 -1.20
CA LEU A 122 1.23 -5.98 -1.79
C LEU A 122 1.72 -7.43 -1.74
N ALA A 123 1.55 -8.11 -0.60
CA ALA A 123 1.91 -9.52 -0.47
C ALA A 123 1.11 -10.42 -1.43
N ALA A 124 -0.19 -10.17 -1.57
CA ALA A 124 -1.06 -10.93 -2.47
C ALA A 124 -0.70 -10.70 -3.95
N VAL A 125 -0.42 -9.46 -4.36
CA VAL A 125 0.03 -9.12 -5.73
C VAL A 125 1.34 -9.86 -6.06
N LYS A 126 2.31 -9.89 -5.11
CA LYS A 126 3.54 -10.67 -5.26
C LYS A 126 3.27 -12.15 -5.44
N ALA A 127 2.38 -12.73 -4.61
CA ALA A 127 2.03 -14.15 -4.66
C ALA A 127 1.40 -14.57 -6.00
N LEU A 128 0.71 -13.65 -6.68
CA LEU A 128 0.17 -13.86 -8.04
C LEU A 128 1.25 -13.81 -9.14
N GLY A 129 2.47 -13.38 -8.81
CA GLY A 129 3.53 -13.19 -9.80
C GLY A 129 3.29 -12.03 -10.76
N ALA A 130 2.43 -11.06 -10.39
CA ALA A 130 2.10 -9.92 -11.21
C ALA A 130 3.30 -8.97 -11.39
N GLY A 131 3.41 -8.35 -12.56
CA GLY A 131 4.37 -7.29 -12.84
C GLY A 131 4.04 -6.02 -12.05
N ILE A 132 5.00 -5.52 -11.24
CA ILE A 132 4.76 -4.43 -10.29
C ILE A 132 5.67 -3.24 -10.56
N ALA A 133 5.09 -2.04 -10.57
CA ALA A 133 5.81 -0.78 -10.59
C ALA A 133 5.45 0.12 -9.40
N GLN A 134 6.29 1.11 -9.14
CA GLN A 134 6.00 2.22 -8.24
C GLN A 134 6.06 3.54 -9.02
N THR A 135 5.13 4.45 -8.76
CA THR A 135 5.10 5.76 -9.42
C THR A 135 5.03 6.90 -8.41
N ASP A 136 5.79 7.96 -8.68
CA ASP A 136 5.72 9.20 -7.92
C ASP A 136 4.46 9.98 -8.34
N LEU A 137 3.58 10.24 -7.39
CA LEU A 137 2.34 10.95 -7.67
C LEU A 137 2.51 12.46 -7.60
N SER A 138 3.26 12.97 -6.62
CA SER A 138 3.36 14.40 -6.38
C SER A 138 4.50 14.73 -5.41
N ASP A 139 5.10 15.90 -5.60
CA ASP A 139 6.02 16.48 -4.63
C ASP A 139 5.31 17.04 -3.40
N ARG A 140 4.00 17.18 -3.48
CA ARG A 140 3.15 17.69 -2.40
C ARG A 140 1.84 16.94 -2.35
N TYR A 141 1.70 16.10 -1.33
CA TYR A 141 0.52 15.26 -1.14
C TYR A 141 0.00 15.36 0.28
N ASP A 142 -1.25 15.74 0.42
CA ASP A 142 -1.89 15.87 1.73
C ASP A 142 -3.30 15.28 1.73
N HIS A 143 -3.66 14.64 2.83
CA HIS A 143 -4.98 14.11 3.10
C HIS A 143 -5.28 14.22 4.61
N LYS A 144 -6.52 13.95 4.99
CA LYS A 144 -6.98 14.04 6.36
C LYS A 144 -6.07 13.29 7.35
N HIS A 145 -5.72 13.97 8.42
CA HIS A 145 -4.85 13.41 9.45
C HIS A 145 -5.65 12.58 10.44
N GLN A 146 -5.19 11.36 10.71
CA GLN A 146 -5.72 10.54 11.79
C GLN A 146 -5.20 11.06 13.13
N LEU A 147 -6.12 11.27 14.08
CA LEU A 147 -5.77 11.72 15.41
C LEU A 147 -5.16 10.58 16.24
N LEU A 148 -4.19 10.92 17.10
CA LEU A 148 -3.78 10.05 18.17
C LEU A 148 -4.91 10.00 19.21
N SER A 149 -5.44 8.82 19.49
CA SER A 149 -6.31 8.62 20.63
C SER A 149 -5.44 8.25 21.83
N ALA A 150 -5.29 9.17 22.79
CA ALA A 150 -4.51 8.91 24.00
C ALA A 150 -5.18 7.87 24.92
N ASP A 151 -6.51 7.78 24.86
CA ASP A 151 -7.30 7.03 25.84
C ASP A 151 -7.91 5.73 25.30
N ASN A 152 -7.77 5.45 23.99
CA ASN A 152 -8.37 4.26 23.38
C ASN A 152 -7.50 3.69 22.24
N ALA A 153 -6.85 2.57 22.54
CA ALA A 153 -6.01 1.82 21.58
C ALA A 153 -6.82 1.10 20.47
N GLU A 154 -8.14 1.04 20.58
CA GLU A 154 -9.03 0.39 19.61
C GLU A 154 -9.45 1.31 18.46
N VAL A 155 -9.01 2.58 18.46
CA VAL A 155 -9.38 3.56 17.44
C VAL A 155 -8.17 4.34 16.92
N GLY A 156 -8.36 5.04 15.81
CA GLY A 156 -7.37 5.95 15.25
C GLY A 156 -6.04 5.29 14.92
N LEU A 157 -4.97 6.03 15.14
CA LEU A 157 -3.61 5.62 14.75
C LEU A 157 -3.09 4.39 15.50
N HIS A 158 -3.54 4.15 16.75
CA HIS A 158 -3.16 2.97 17.53
C HIS A 158 -3.71 1.69 16.89
N ARG A 159 -4.99 1.69 16.52
CA ARG A 159 -5.58 0.56 15.81
C ARG A 159 -4.88 0.30 14.48
N MET A 160 -4.61 1.34 13.71
CA MET A 160 -3.85 1.22 12.46
C MET A 160 -2.49 0.57 12.69
N ALA A 161 -1.73 1.05 13.69
CA ALA A 161 -0.43 0.50 14.03
C ALA A 161 -0.50 -1.00 14.38
N ARG A 162 -1.45 -1.37 15.23
CA ARG A 162 -1.66 -2.77 15.64
C ARG A 162 -1.98 -3.67 14.46
N ASP A 163 -2.92 -3.27 13.62
CA ASP A 163 -3.35 -4.07 12.48
C ASP A 163 -2.20 -4.25 11.47
N VAL A 164 -1.42 -3.20 11.21
CA VAL A 164 -0.25 -3.26 10.32
C VAL A 164 0.85 -4.14 10.91
N ILE A 165 1.19 -3.99 12.20
CA ILE A 165 2.18 -4.84 12.88
C ILE A 165 1.76 -6.30 12.79
N SER A 166 0.50 -6.62 13.14
CA SER A 166 -0.01 -7.99 13.11
C SER A 166 0.10 -8.60 11.70
N THR A 167 -0.16 -7.80 10.67
CA THR A 167 -0.03 -8.25 9.28
C THR A 167 1.43 -8.51 8.91
N LEU A 168 2.35 -7.62 9.25
CA LEU A 168 3.78 -7.80 8.99
C LEU A 168 4.35 -9.03 9.72
N LEU A 169 4.00 -9.22 10.99
CA LEU A 169 4.41 -10.40 11.76
C LEU A 169 3.82 -11.70 11.19
N SER A 170 2.60 -11.67 10.69
CA SER A 170 2.00 -12.82 10.02
C SER A 170 2.73 -13.21 8.73
N ILE A 171 3.19 -12.21 7.96
CA ILE A 171 3.98 -12.42 6.74
C ILE A 171 5.40 -12.89 7.07
N ALA A 172 5.99 -12.33 8.10
CA ALA A 172 7.30 -12.75 8.60
C ALA A 172 7.31 -14.21 9.05
N GLY A 173 6.18 -14.68 9.57
CA GLY A 173 5.94 -16.09 9.88
C GLY A 173 6.94 -16.70 10.87
N ARG A 174 7.22 -18.00 10.68
CA ARG A 174 8.12 -18.76 11.54
C ARG A 174 9.59 -18.36 11.42
N ASP A 175 9.97 -17.70 10.33
CA ASP A 175 11.37 -17.31 10.09
C ASP A 175 11.94 -16.37 11.16
N ILE A 176 11.06 -15.75 11.98
CA ILE A 176 11.46 -14.87 13.09
C ILE A 176 11.43 -15.60 14.45
N VAL A 177 10.66 -16.65 14.57
CA VAL A 177 10.56 -17.40 15.84
C VAL A 177 11.80 -18.25 16.09
N ASP A 178 12.50 -18.62 15.02
CA ASP A 178 13.67 -19.51 15.04
C ASP A 178 15.00 -18.72 14.94
N ALA A 179 14.95 -17.36 14.86
CA ALA A 179 16.12 -16.47 14.78
C ALA A 179 16.47 -15.88 16.16
#